data_8e8dd3e2b8f4220df68239117692c355
#
_entry.id   8e8dd3e2b8f4220df68239117692c355
#
_cell.length_a   1.000
_cell.length_b   1.000
_cell.length_c   1.000
_cell.angle_alpha   90.00
_cell.angle_beta   90.00
_cell.angle_gamma   90.00
#
_symmetry.space_group_name_H-M   'P 1'
#
loop_
_entity.id
_entity.type
_entity.pdbx_description
1 polymer ?
#
loop_
_entity_poly.entity_id
_entity_poly.type
_entity_poly.pdbx_seq_one_letter_code
_entity_poly.pdbx_strand_id
1 'polypeptide(L)'
;DRLLVPQDNRPVSLSYTVSTATKAGYTVLTPPDAYLSGKNYQGSPDLIWQWVDRNIGKADAAILSTDTLIYGGLVDSRKHNESLETLENRADRIRTLHRRFPSVPIYAFGTIMRTPYASSGGVEPYYYTSYGTSLYRISALQDKMDIGTISNAETAELLSLKLSVPSEYLQDWYKSCLLYTSPSPRD
;
A
#
# COMPACT_ATOMS: atom_id res chain seq x y z
N ASP A 1 23.28 -11.70 -5.45
CA ASP A 1 22.67 -10.88 -4.38
C ASP A 1 21.24 -10.52 -4.75
N ARG A 2 20.32 -10.54 -3.78
CA ARG A 2 18.92 -10.13 -3.95
C ARG A 2 18.65 -8.96 -3.01
N LEU A 3 18.15 -7.86 -3.55
CA LEU A 3 17.72 -6.73 -2.74
C LEU A 3 16.24 -6.93 -2.38
N LEU A 4 15.92 -6.89 -1.08
CA LEU A 4 14.56 -7.04 -0.57
C LEU A 4 14.16 -5.80 0.24
N VAL A 5 13.11 -5.14 -0.19
CA VAL A 5 12.35 -4.19 0.65
C VAL A 5 11.09 -4.91 1.12
N PRO A 6 11.05 -5.37 2.38
CA PRO A 6 9.91 -6.11 2.92
C PRO A 6 8.73 -5.19 3.21
N GLN A 7 7.56 -5.78 3.45
CA GLN A 7 6.33 -5.04 3.74
C GLN A 7 6.35 -4.36 5.12
N ASP A 8 7.08 -4.93 6.06
CA ASP A 8 7.36 -4.43 7.41
C ASP A 8 8.46 -5.29 8.06
N ASN A 9 8.80 -5.01 9.32
CA ASN A 9 9.84 -5.76 10.02
C ASN A 9 9.35 -7.02 10.77
N ARG A 10 8.08 -7.37 10.64
CA ARG A 10 7.56 -8.58 11.30
C ARG A 10 8.25 -9.84 10.74
N PRO A 11 8.41 -10.89 11.57
CA PRO A 11 9.12 -12.11 11.17
C PRO A 11 8.64 -12.71 9.85
N VAL A 12 7.33 -12.74 9.60
CA VAL A 12 6.75 -13.27 8.36
C VAL A 12 7.17 -12.46 7.13
N SER A 13 7.33 -11.15 7.27
CA SER A 13 7.70 -10.26 6.17
C SER A 13 9.22 -10.18 5.96
N LEU A 14 10.00 -10.26 7.02
CA LEU A 14 11.45 -10.04 6.97
C LEU A 14 12.25 -11.31 7.29
N SER A 15 12.33 -11.71 8.55
CA SER A 15 13.30 -12.76 8.95
C SER A 15 13.01 -14.12 8.35
N TYR A 16 11.75 -14.53 8.20
CA TYR A 16 11.40 -15.80 7.57
C TYR A 16 11.68 -15.77 6.07
N THR A 17 11.39 -14.65 5.42
CA THR A 17 11.67 -14.45 3.99
C THR A 17 13.18 -14.50 3.73
N VAL A 18 13.98 -13.78 4.52
CA VAL A 18 15.44 -13.77 4.42
C VAL A 18 16.00 -15.17 4.68
N SER A 19 15.56 -15.84 5.76
CA SER A 19 16.02 -17.19 6.10
C SER A 19 15.72 -18.19 4.98
N THR A 20 14.52 -18.13 4.39
CA THR A 20 14.12 -19.01 3.29
C THR A 20 15.00 -18.79 2.06
N ALA A 21 15.22 -17.55 1.66
CA ALA A 21 16.06 -17.21 0.53
C ALA A 21 17.53 -17.60 0.76
N THR A 22 18.05 -17.39 1.98
CA THR A 22 19.42 -17.78 2.34
C THR A 22 19.60 -19.30 2.28
N LYS A 23 18.63 -20.07 2.76
CA LYS A 23 18.65 -21.54 2.65
C LYS A 23 18.60 -22.00 1.18
N ALA A 24 18.02 -21.23 0.29
CA ALA A 24 18.02 -21.47 -1.15
C ALA A 24 19.31 -21.00 -1.85
N GLY A 25 20.31 -20.51 -1.12
CA GLY A 25 21.62 -20.12 -1.64
C GLY A 25 21.73 -18.67 -2.09
N TYR A 26 20.75 -17.79 -1.75
CA TYR A 26 20.81 -16.38 -2.07
C TYR A 26 21.40 -15.54 -0.94
N THR A 27 22.20 -14.55 -1.28
CA THR A 27 22.52 -13.43 -0.38
C THR A 27 21.41 -12.40 -0.46
N VAL A 28 20.87 -11.98 0.67
CA VAL A 28 19.77 -11.01 0.72
C VAL A 28 20.22 -9.72 1.38
N LEU A 29 20.07 -8.62 0.65
CA LEU A 29 20.28 -7.25 1.15
C LEU A 29 18.94 -6.68 1.59
N THR A 30 18.84 -6.21 2.82
CA THR A 30 17.62 -5.57 3.37
C THR A 30 17.95 -4.19 3.94
N PRO A 31 16.98 -3.25 3.96
CA PRO A 31 17.16 -2.00 4.69
C PRO A 31 17.43 -2.25 6.18
N PRO A 32 18.10 -1.32 6.88
CA PRO A 32 18.18 -1.37 8.33
C PRO A 32 16.82 -1.49 8.97
N ASP A 33 16.68 -2.34 9.98
CA ASP A 33 15.42 -2.61 10.67
C ASP A 33 14.75 -1.32 11.20
N ALA A 34 15.58 -0.37 11.64
CA ALA A 34 15.11 0.94 12.12
C ALA A 34 14.41 1.81 11.05
N TYR A 35 14.53 1.48 9.76
CA TYR A 35 13.85 2.22 8.67
C TYR A 35 12.47 1.62 8.37
N LEU A 36 12.26 0.36 8.74
CA LEU A 36 11.05 -0.41 8.43
C LEU A 36 9.95 -0.13 9.46
N SER A 37 8.69 -0.22 9.01
CA SER A 37 7.57 -0.14 9.92
C SER A 37 7.44 -1.40 10.77
N GLY A 38 6.83 -1.25 11.92
CA GLY A 38 6.38 -2.34 12.77
C GLY A 38 4.89 -2.24 13.08
N LYS A 39 4.42 -3.07 13.98
CA LYS A 39 2.99 -3.09 14.36
C LYS A 39 2.50 -1.73 14.90
N ASN A 40 3.35 -1.03 15.65
CA ASN A 40 2.97 0.17 16.41
C ASN A 40 3.81 1.41 16.07
N TYR A 41 4.64 1.36 15.04
CA TYR A 41 5.45 2.50 14.60
C TYR A 41 5.58 2.53 13.09
N GLN A 42 5.72 3.73 12.57
CA GLN A 42 5.80 4.01 11.14
C GLN A 42 7.20 3.72 10.59
N GLY A 43 7.27 3.30 9.34
CA GLY A 43 8.51 3.24 8.59
C GLY A 43 8.92 4.61 8.04
N SER A 44 10.12 4.67 7.49
CA SER A 44 10.70 5.88 6.91
C SER A 44 10.90 5.71 5.41
N PRO A 45 9.90 5.99 4.56
CA PRO A 45 10.01 5.80 3.10
C PRO A 45 11.24 6.50 2.52
N ASP A 46 11.53 7.70 2.95
CA ASP A 46 12.65 8.49 2.42
C ASP A 46 14.02 7.85 2.72
N LEU A 47 14.20 7.31 3.94
CA LEU A 47 15.42 6.58 4.30
C LEU A 47 15.52 5.25 3.55
N ILE A 48 14.40 4.56 3.35
CA ILE A 48 14.35 3.32 2.58
C ILE A 48 14.71 3.59 1.12
N TRP A 49 14.17 4.66 0.51
CA TRP A 49 14.53 5.06 -0.84
C TRP A 49 16.01 5.41 -1.00
N GLN A 50 16.58 6.15 -0.05
CA GLN A 50 18.02 6.44 -0.06
C GLN A 50 18.86 5.16 0.02
N TRP A 51 18.42 4.20 0.81
CA TRP A 51 19.08 2.91 0.92
C TRP A 51 18.96 2.10 -0.38
N VAL A 52 17.79 2.05 -0.99
CA VAL A 52 17.55 1.38 -2.29
C VAL A 52 18.48 1.98 -3.35
N ASP A 53 18.49 3.30 -3.50
CA ASP A 53 19.33 3.98 -4.49
C ASP A 53 20.83 3.65 -4.36
N ARG A 54 21.32 3.46 -3.14
CA ARG A 54 22.73 3.13 -2.86
C ARG A 54 23.07 1.65 -3.11
N ASN A 55 22.09 0.77 -3.08
CA ASN A 55 22.34 -0.67 -3.04
C ASN A 55 21.82 -1.43 -4.26
N ILE A 56 20.82 -0.91 -4.97
CA ILE A 56 20.17 -1.64 -6.06
C ILE A 56 21.14 -2.03 -7.19
N GLY A 57 22.12 -1.16 -7.49
CA GLY A 57 23.13 -1.45 -8.51
C GLY A 57 24.07 -2.60 -8.18
N LYS A 58 24.05 -3.12 -6.95
CA LYS A 58 24.84 -4.26 -6.49
C LYS A 58 24.03 -5.59 -6.53
N ALA A 59 22.76 -5.52 -6.81
CA ALA A 59 21.87 -6.66 -6.78
C ALA A 59 21.61 -7.23 -8.18
N ASP A 60 21.48 -8.55 -8.26
CA ASP A 60 21.09 -9.26 -9.49
C ASP A 60 19.57 -9.24 -9.71
N ALA A 61 18.79 -8.93 -8.68
CA ALA A 61 17.36 -8.69 -8.73
C ALA A 61 16.89 -7.93 -7.48
N ALA A 62 15.80 -7.18 -7.60
CA ALA A 62 15.19 -6.46 -6.50
C ALA A 62 13.72 -6.89 -6.33
N ILE A 63 13.32 -7.15 -5.09
CA ILE A 63 11.94 -7.47 -4.67
C ILE A 63 11.49 -6.34 -3.75
N LEU A 64 10.48 -5.59 -4.19
CA LEU A 64 10.13 -4.31 -3.60
C LEU A 64 8.67 -4.29 -3.15
N SER A 65 8.43 -4.06 -1.85
CA SER A 65 7.10 -3.74 -1.34
C SER A 65 6.71 -2.32 -1.72
N THR A 66 5.64 -2.16 -2.48
CA THR A 66 5.08 -0.86 -2.81
C THR A 66 4.49 -0.18 -1.59
N ASP A 67 3.88 -0.92 -0.67
CA ASP A 67 3.36 -0.38 0.59
C ASP A 67 4.47 0.31 1.40
N THR A 68 5.63 -0.30 1.47
CA THR A 68 6.80 0.24 2.18
C THR A 68 7.40 1.45 1.47
N LEU A 69 7.56 1.38 0.16
CA LEU A 69 8.18 2.45 -0.62
C LEU A 69 7.30 3.69 -0.75
N ILE A 70 5.99 3.53 -0.75
CA ILE A 70 5.04 4.64 -0.92
C ILE A 70 4.62 5.20 0.44
N TYR A 71 4.28 4.33 1.40
CA TYR A 71 3.66 4.72 2.67
C TYR A 71 4.57 4.52 3.90
N GLY A 72 5.56 3.64 3.83
CA GLY A 72 6.40 3.24 4.95
C GLY A 72 6.17 1.81 5.43
N GLY A 73 5.05 1.20 5.10
CA GLY A 73 4.71 -0.18 5.45
C GLY A 73 3.25 -0.53 5.28
N LEU A 74 2.88 -1.74 5.63
CA LEU A 74 1.52 -2.27 5.47
C LEU A 74 0.48 -1.49 6.28
N VAL A 75 0.73 -1.26 7.57
CA VAL A 75 -0.20 -0.51 8.42
C VAL A 75 -0.21 0.96 8.03
N ASP A 76 0.94 1.52 7.69
CA ASP A 76 1.08 2.90 7.22
C ASP A 76 0.27 3.16 5.95
N SER A 77 0.14 2.17 5.05
CA SER A 77 -0.70 2.30 3.85
C SER A 77 -2.17 2.58 4.16
N ARG A 78 -2.62 2.23 5.35
CA ARG A 78 -3.99 2.43 5.84
C ARG A 78 -4.16 3.64 6.74
N LYS A 79 -3.08 4.07 7.38
CA LYS A 79 -3.04 5.11 8.41
C LYS A 79 -1.91 6.09 8.13
N HIS A 80 -2.07 6.95 7.16
CA HIS A 80 -1.06 7.96 6.83
C HIS A 80 -1.70 9.34 6.71
N ASN A 81 -0.89 10.38 6.91
CA ASN A 81 -1.25 11.78 6.70
C ASN A 81 -0.55 12.38 5.47
N GLU A 82 0.00 11.54 4.59
CA GLU A 82 0.72 11.97 3.39
C GLU A 82 -0.23 12.61 2.38
N SER A 83 0.26 13.65 1.69
CA SER A 83 -0.46 14.24 0.57
C SER A 83 -0.50 13.30 -0.63
N LEU A 84 -1.51 13.45 -1.49
CA LEU A 84 -1.60 12.68 -2.74
C LEU A 84 -0.34 12.91 -3.61
N GLU A 85 0.13 14.15 -3.72
CA GLU A 85 1.34 14.50 -4.45
C GLU A 85 2.58 13.72 -3.96
N THR A 86 2.77 13.63 -2.64
CA THR A 86 3.87 12.84 -2.05
C THR A 86 3.78 11.37 -2.42
N LEU A 87 2.56 10.80 -2.38
CA LEU A 87 2.33 9.40 -2.70
C LEU A 87 2.56 9.12 -4.19
N GLU A 88 2.06 9.97 -5.07
CA GLU A 88 2.26 9.88 -6.52
C GLU A 88 3.75 10.00 -6.89
N ASN A 89 4.47 10.94 -6.30
CA ASN A 89 5.91 11.10 -6.50
C ASN A 89 6.69 9.85 -6.08
N ARG A 90 6.32 9.21 -4.96
CA ARG A 90 6.93 7.96 -4.52
C ARG A 90 6.59 6.79 -5.46
N ALA A 91 5.38 6.72 -5.96
CA ALA A 91 4.96 5.71 -6.93
C ALA A 91 5.71 5.85 -8.27
N ASP A 92 5.84 7.07 -8.78
CA ASP A 92 6.60 7.35 -10.00
C ASP A 92 8.10 7.03 -9.86
N ARG A 93 8.63 7.12 -8.66
CA ARG A 93 10.01 6.76 -8.37
C ARG A 93 10.31 5.28 -8.63
N ILE A 94 9.33 4.38 -8.41
CA ILE A 94 9.46 2.96 -8.75
C ILE A 94 9.66 2.80 -10.27
N ARG A 95 8.87 3.51 -11.06
CA ARG A 95 8.97 3.53 -12.53
C ARG A 95 10.31 4.06 -13.01
N THR A 96 10.78 5.12 -12.38
CA THR A 96 12.09 5.74 -12.65
C THR A 96 13.24 4.83 -12.26
N LEU A 97 13.10 4.06 -11.18
CA LEU A 97 14.12 3.12 -10.73
C LEU A 97 14.44 2.07 -11.80
N HIS A 98 13.42 1.48 -12.42
CA HIS A 98 13.63 0.52 -13.50
C HIS A 98 14.37 1.13 -14.70
N ARG A 99 14.06 2.37 -15.07
CA ARG A 99 14.77 3.07 -16.16
C ARG A 99 16.23 3.37 -15.84
N ARG A 100 16.53 3.65 -14.57
CA ARG A 100 17.91 3.93 -14.11
C ARG A 100 18.76 2.65 -13.99
N PHE A 101 18.14 1.52 -13.70
CA PHE A 101 18.81 0.23 -13.50
C PHE A 101 18.16 -0.87 -14.37
N PRO A 102 18.24 -0.73 -15.72
CA PRO A 102 17.52 -1.64 -16.64
C PRO A 102 18.05 -3.07 -16.61
N SER A 103 19.28 -3.28 -16.14
CA SER A 103 19.87 -4.61 -16.01
C SER A 103 19.43 -5.37 -14.74
N VAL A 104 18.77 -4.68 -13.79
CA VAL A 104 18.30 -5.30 -12.54
C VAL A 104 16.80 -5.60 -12.68
N PRO A 105 16.39 -6.87 -12.77
CA PRO A 105 14.99 -7.23 -12.71
C PRO A 105 14.34 -6.74 -11.42
N ILE A 106 13.22 -6.03 -11.53
CA ILE A 106 12.48 -5.50 -10.40
C ILE A 106 11.13 -6.22 -10.31
N TYR A 107 10.89 -6.83 -9.17
CA TYR A 107 9.62 -7.46 -8.81
C TYR A 107 8.95 -6.61 -7.73
N ALA A 108 7.91 -5.88 -8.10
CA ALA A 108 7.13 -5.10 -7.17
C ALA A 108 5.90 -5.88 -6.71
N PHE A 109 5.61 -5.81 -5.42
CA PHE A 109 4.40 -6.38 -4.83
C PHE A 109 3.78 -5.39 -3.85
N GLY A 110 2.48 -5.48 -3.68
CA GLY A 110 1.73 -4.65 -2.75
C GLY A 110 0.45 -5.33 -2.34
N THR A 111 -0.24 -4.74 -1.37
CA THR A 111 -1.54 -5.21 -0.93
C THR A 111 -2.64 -4.29 -1.43
N ILE A 112 -3.72 -4.88 -1.88
CA ILE A 112 -4.95 -4.14 -2.15
C ILE A 112 -5.67 -3.96 -0.81
N MET A 113 -5.89 -2.70 -0.41
CA MET A 113 -6.59 -2.40 0.82
C MET A 113 -8.05 -2.87 0.71
N ARG A 114 -8.46 -3.71 1.65
CA ARG A 114 -9.86 -4.08 1.79
C ARG A 114 -10.63 -2.99 2.53
N THR A 115 -11.93 -2.88 2.27
CA THR A 115 -12.85 -2.14 3.12
C THR A 115 -13.52 -3.16 4.06
N PRO A 116 -13.17 -3.22 5.35
CA PRO A 116 -13.70 -4.25 6.25
C PRO A 116 -15.15 -3.98 6.62
N TYR A 117 -15.94 -5.05 6.78
CA TYR A 117 -17.31 -4.94 7.26
C TYR A 117 -17.40 -4.47 8.72
N ALA A 118 -16.41 -4.82 9.54
CA ALA A 118 -16.41 -4.51 10.96
C ALA A 118 -15.62 -3.23 11.26
N SER A 119 -16.13 -2.45 12.20
CA SER A 119 -15.49 -1.25 12.73
C SER A 119 -14.48 -1.61 13.82
N SER A 120 -13.35 -2.21 13.49
CA SER A 120 -12.30 -2.46 14.49
C SER A 120 -11.11 -1.54 14.22
N GLY A 121 -10.87 -0.59 15.13
CA GLY A 121 -9.91 0.49 14.97
C GLY A 121 -8.43 0.17 15.14
N GLY A 122 -8.00 -1.12 15.10
CA GLY A 122 -6.60 -1.47 15.35
C GLY A 122 -5.65 -1.04 14.25
N VAL A 123 -5.96 -1.38 13.02
CA VAL A 123 -5.11 -1.16 11.83
C VAL A 123 -5.76 -0.28 10.77
N GLU A 124 -7.00 0.14 11.00
CA GLU A 124 -7.75 1.03 10.11
C GLU A 124 -7.70 2.48 10.64
N PRO A 125 -7.98 3.49 9.81
CA PRO A 125 -8.15 4.86 10.27
C PRO A 125 -9.18 4.98 11.39
N TYR A 126 -9.02 5.95 12.29
CA TYR A 126 -9.86 6.08 13.50
C TYR A 126 -11.36 6.24 13.18
N TYR A 127 -11.71 6.87 12.06
CA TYR A 127 -13.11 7.08 11.66
C TYR A 127 -13.83 5.79 11.28
N TYR A 128 -13.12 4.69 11.03
CA TYR A 128 -13.74 3.38 10.80
C TYR A 128 -14.54 2.88 11.99
N THR A 129 -14.22 3.32 13.20
CA THR A 129 -15.02 3.00 14.40
C THR A 129 -16.48 3.44 14.25
N SER A 130 -16.70 4.59 13.63
CA SER A 130 -18.05 5.15 13.44
C SER A 130 -18.64 4.90 12.05
N TYR A 131 -17.81 4.85 11.02
CA TYR A 131 -18.25 4.84 9.62
C TYR A 131 -17.80 3.62 8.82
N GLY A 132 -17.08 2.66 9.42
CA GLY A 132 -16.53 1.51 8.70
C GLY A 132 -17.60 0.67 8.00
N THR A 133 -18.72 0.41 8.64
CA THR A 133 -19.85 -0.31 8.03
C THR A 133 -20.50 0.45 6.88
N SER A 134 -20.61 1.76 7.00
CA SER A 134 -21.12 2.64 5.93
C SER A 134 -20.16 2.65 4.74
N LEU A 135 -18.87 2.76 4.97
CA LEU A 135 -17.83 2.71 3.93
C LEU A 135 -17.83 1.35 3.22
N TYR A 136 -17.95 0.26 3.97
CA TYR A 136 -18.11 -1.08 3.38
C TYR A 136 -19.32 -1.15 2.44
N ARG A 137 -20.47 -0.65 2.89
CA ARG A 137 -21.68 -0.68 2.07
C ARG A 137 -21.58 0.23 0.85
N ILE A 138 -20.98 1.43 1.02
CA ILE A 138 -20.66 2.34 -0.10
C ILE A 138 -19.80 1.63 -1.15
N SER A 139 -18.75 0.94 -0.72
CA SER A 139 -17.86 0.19 -1.62
C SER A 139 -18.62 -0.87 -2.41
N ALA A 140 -19.43 -1.67 -1.73
CA ALA A 140 -20.21 -2.73 -2.39
C ALA A 140 -21.26 -2.19 -3.37
N LEU A 141 -21.91 -1.08 -3.03
CA LEU A 141 -22.90 -0.45 -3.91
C LEU A 141 -22.24 0.28 -5.09
N GLN A 142 -21.07 0.87 -4.88
CA GLN A 142 -20.29 1.46 -5.96
C GLN A 142 -19.84 0.41 -6.97
N ASP A 143 -19.35 -0.73 -6.52
CA ASP A 143 -19.01 -1.86 -7.38
C ASP A 143 -20.20 -2.32 -8.24
N LYS A 144 -21.39 -2.47 -7.63
CA LYS A 144 -22.63 -2.77 -8.37
C LYS A 144 -22.99 -1.69 -9.39
N MET A 145 -22.75 -0.42 -9.08
CA MET A 145 -22.97 0.69 -10.00
C MET A 145 -22.00 0.60 -11.19
N ASP A 146 -20.73 0.35 -10.93
CA ASP A 146 -19.68 0.30 -11.94
C ASP A 146 -19.87 -0.85 -12.94
N ILE A 147 -20.42 -1.98 -12.48
CA ILE A 147 -20.74 -3.13 -13.34
C ILE A 147 -22.19 -3.12 -13.88
N GLY A 148 -22.97 -2.08 -13.56
CA GLY A 148 -24.32 -1.90 -14.10
C GLY A 148 -25.40 -2.82 -13.52
N THR A 149 -25.20 -3.35 -12.31
CA THR A 149 -26.13 -4.29 -11.64
C THR A 149 -26.89 -3.66 -10.46
N ILE A 150 -26.69 -2.38 -10.19
CA ILE A 150 -27.33 -1.67 -9.09
C ILE A 150 -28.81 -1.40 -9.38
N SER A 151 -29.67 -1.61 -8.39
CA SER A 151 -31.11 -1.26 -8.47
C SER A 151 -31.34 0.21 -8.12
N ASN A 152 -32.54 0.73 -8.44
CA ASN A 152 -32.95 2.10 -8.07
C ASN A 152 -32.95 2.30 -6.54
N ALA A 153 -33.41 1.31 -5.77
CA ALA A 153 -33.38 1.36 -4.32
C ALA A 153 -31.95 1.40 -3.76
N GLU A 154 -31.05 0.60 -4.31
CA GLU A 154 -29.64 0.59 -3.94
C GLU A 154 -28.94 1.89 -4.35
N THR A 155 -29.31 2.50 -5.46
CA THR A 155 -28.80 3.81 -5.87
C THR A 155 -29.20 4.89 -4.85
N ALA A 156 -30.44 4.90 -4.40
CA ALA A 156 -30.91 5.80 -3.36
C ALA A 156 -30.19 5.57 -2.03
N GLU A 157 -29.98 4.31 -1.65
CA GLU A 157 -29.20 3.92 -0.47
C GLU A 157 -27.75 4.45 -0.56
N LEU A 158 -27.08 4.26 -1.69
CA LEU A 158 -25.70 4.74 -1.93
C LEU A 158 -25.59 6.26 -1.74
N LEU A 159 -26.53 7.02 -2.29
CA LEU A 159 -26.57 8.48 -2.13
C LEU A 159 -26.77 8.88 -0.67
N SER A 160 -27.70 8.23 0.03
CA SER A 160 -27.94 8.47 1.45
C SER A 160 -26.71 8.17 2.31
N LEU A 161 -26.03 7.05 2.06
CA LEU A 161 -24.81 6.67 2.78
C LEU A 161 -23.68 7.68 2.53
N LYS A 162 -23.47 8.11 1.28
CA LYS A 162 -22.45 9.13 0.95
C LYS A 162 -22.72 10.47 1.65
N LEU A 163 -23.97 10.83 1.86
CA LEU A 163 -24.35 12.04 2.60
C LEU A 163 -24.19 11.87 4.12
N SER A 164 -24.28 10.67 4.65
CA SER A 164 -24.14 10.39 6.09
C SER A 164 -22.70 10.35 6.59
N VAL A 165 -21.73 10.11 5.70
CA VAL A 165 -20.31 10.07 6.04
C VAL A 165 -19.71 11.46 5.81
N PRO A 166 -18.98 12.04 6.78
CA PRO A 166 -18.29 13.32 6.59
C PRO A 166 -17.40 13.31 5.35
N SER A 167 -17.45 14.39 4.58
CA SER A 167 -16.74 14.48 3.29
C SER A 167 -15.23 14.30 3.42
N GLU A 168 -14.64 14.73 4.51
CA GLU A 168 -13.21 14.57 4.80
C GLU A 168 -12.81 13.07 4.92
N TYR A 169 -13.68 12.25 5.51
CA TYR A 169 -13.43 10.80 5.64
C TYR A 169 -13.64 10.07 4.32
N LEU A 170 -14.63 10.48 3.53
CA LEU A 170 -14.81 9.96 2.17
C LEU A 170 -13.60 10.30 1.29
N GLN A 171 -13.10 11.53 1.36
CA GLN A 171 -11.93 11.96 0.59
C GLN A 171 -10.67 11.18 0.99
N ASP A 172 -10.43 10.99 2.29
CA ASP A 172 -9.30 10.19 2.78
C ASP A 172 -9.41 8.73 2.33
N TRP A 173 -10.60 8.15 2.44
CA TRP A 173 -10.86 6.78 1.98
C TRP A 173 -10.66 6.65 0.47
N TYR A 174 -11.20 7.56 -0.35
CA TYR A 174 -11.00 7.54 -1.80
C TYR A 174 -9.54 7.74 -2.18
N LYS A 175 -8.80 8.59 -1.52
CA LYS A 175 -7.37 8.79 -1.74
C LYS A 175 -6.58 7.47 -1.57
N SER A 176 -6.87 6.73 -0.53
CA SER A 176 -6.25 5.43 -0.29
C SER A 176 -6.68 4.38 -1.34
N CYS A 177 -7.93 4.39 -1.79
CA CYS A 177 -8.43 3.50 -2.83
C CYS A 177 -7.84 3.83 -4.21
N LEU A 178 -7.72 5.10 -4.57
CA LEU A 178 -7.26 5.53 -5.90
C LEU A 178 -5.85 5.06 -6.24
N LEU A 179 -4.95 5.00 -5.27
CA LEU A 179 -3.59 4.51 -5.49
C LEU A 179 -3.53 3.01 -5.80
N TYR A 180 -4.54 2.24 -5.35
CA TYR A 180 -4.65 0.81 -5.64
C TYR A 180 -5.56 0.49 -6.82
N THR A 181 -6.48 1.40 -7.17
CA THR A 181 -7.45 1.23 -8.25
C THR A 181 -7.16 2.11 -9.46
N SER A 182 -6.11 2.94 -9.38
CA SER A 182 -5.67 3.70 -10.56
C SER A 182 -5.47 2.70 -11.69
N PRO A 183 -6.19 2.82 -12.81
CA PRO A 183 -5.98 1.91 -13.92
C PRO A 183 -4.50 1.96 -14.26
N SER A 184 -3.88 0.78 -14.31
CA SER A 184 -2.59 0.65 -14.99
C SER A 184 -2.72 1.46 -16.27
N PRO A 185 -1.81 2.38 -16.58
CA PRO A 185 -1.82 3.00 -17.89
C PRO A 185 -1.74 1.86 -18.89
N ARG A 186 -2.89 1.49 -19.42
CA ARG A 186 -2.95 0.72 -20.63
C ARG A 186 -2.66 1.73 -21.72
N ASP A 187 -1.52 1.50 -22.32
CA ASP A 187 -0.98 2.13 -23.52
C ASP A 187 -0.01 3.28 -23.26
#